data_cc560559cb125eb9675c67fddda3d589
#
_entry.id   cc560559cb125eb9675c67fddda3d589
#
_cell.length_a   1.000
_cell.length_b   1.000
_cell.length_c   1.000
_cell.angle_alpha   90.00
_cell.angle_beta   90.00
_cell.angle_gamma   90.00
#
_symmetry.space_group_name_H-M   'P 1'
#
loop_
_entity.id
_entity.type
_entity.pdbx_description
1 polymer ?
#
loop_
_entity_poly.entity_id
_entity_poly.type
_entity_poly.pdbx_seq_one_letter_code
_entity_poly.pdbx_strand_id
1 'polypeptide(L)'
;MQKQLFTYLLLAMSVFAIAQKPTEEGATKTAAFNRALSLDQKSEKTGEVTIKGQKVPYKVTASTQPVWDEEGKAIAGLFYVYYERTDVSNKETRPLVISFNGGPGTASVWMHLGYTGPKKLKIDDEGYPIQPYGFEDNPQSLLDVADIVYVDPVNTGFSRILDKATPGSKFFGVT
;
A
#
# COMPACT_ATOMS: atom_id res chain seq x y z
N MET A 1 -19.12 -19.81 -65.37
CA MET A 1 -17.73 -19.91 -64.86
C MET A 1 -17.39 -18.95 -63.69
N GLN A 2 -18.12 -17.83 -63.56
CA GLN A 2 -17.79 -16.82 -62.51
C GLN A 2 -18.25 -17.18 -61.07
N LYS A 3 -19.25 -18.05 -60.92
CA LYS A 3 -19.73 -18.46 -59.57
C LYS A 3 -18.88 -19.53 -58.88
N GLN A 4 -18.11 -20.31 -59.60
CA GLN A 4 -17.23 -21.32 -59.02
C GLN A 4 -15.93 -20.75 -58.53
N LEU A 5 -15.47 -19.63 -59.11
CA LEU A 5 -14.24 -18.97 -58.66
C LEU A 5 -14.38 -18.33 -57.26
N PHE A 6 -15.58 -17.84 -56.93
CA PHE A 6 -15.89 -17.23 -55.65
C PHE A 6 -15.94 -18.24 -54.50
N THR A 7 -16.37 -19.48 -54.79
CA THR A 7 -16.44 -20.55 -53.77
C THR A 7 -15.07 -21.06 -53.37
N TYR A 8 -14.15 -21.13 -54.29
CA TYR A 8 -12.75 -21.52 -53.97
C TYR A 8 -11.96 -20.42 -53.27
N LEU A 9 -12.28 -19.14 -53.46
CA LEU A 9 -11.66 -18.03 -52.76
C LEU A 9 -12.11 -17.97 -51.28
N LEU A 10 -13.36 -18.33 -50.99
CA LEU A 10 -13.89 -18.43 -49.62
C LEU A 10 -13.34 -19.65 -48.84
N LEU A 11 -13.03 -20.76 -49.57
CA LEU A 11 -12.46 -21.95 -48.95
C LEU A 11 -10.95 -21.79 -48.63
N ALA A 12 -10.24 -20.92 -49.37
CA ALA A 12 -8.82 -20.64 -49.15
C ALA A 12 -8.56 -19.70 -47.96
N MET A 13 -9.57 -18.96 -47.47
CA MET A 13 -9.46 -18.06 -46.31
C MET A 13 -9.69 -18.76 -44.95
N SER A 14 -10.15 -19.99 -44.92
CA SER A 14 -10.49 -20.73 -43.71
C SER A 14 -9.33 -21.55 -43.11
N VAL A 15 -8.15 -21.58 -43.73
CA VAL A 15 -7.01 -22.41 -43.31
C VAL A 15 -5.91 -21.63 -42.57
N PHE A 16 -6.06 -20.33 -42.34
CA PHE A 16 -5.07 -19.52 -41.59
C PHE A 16 -5.52 -19.09 -40.20
N ALA A 17 -6.45 -19.80 -39.57
CA ALA A 17 -6.62 -19.74 -38.13
C ALA A 17 -5.68 -20.74 -37.47
N ILE A 18 -4.38 -20.55 -37.64
CA ILE A 18 -3.38 -21.21 -36.77
C ILE A 18 -3.55 -20.54 -35.41
N ALA A 19 -4.08 -21.34 -34.48
CA ALA A 19 -4.12 -20.96 -33.08
C ALA A 19 -2.70 -20.54 -32.64
N GLN A 20 -2.50 -19.25 -32.43
CA GLN A 20 -1.32 -18.77 -31.74
C GLN A 20 -1.33 -19.37 -30.35
N LYS A 21 -0.44 -20.33 -30.14
CA LYS A 21 -0.11 -20.83 -28.81
C LYS A 21 0.19 -19.60 -27.92
N PRO A 22 -0.43 -19.44 -26.75
CA PRO A 22 -0.07 -18.35 -25.87
C PRO A 22 1.42 -18.47 -25.56
N THR A 23 2.20 -17.55 -26.01
CA THR A 23 3.61 -17.44 -25.64
C THR A 23 3.65 -17.18 -24.15
N GLU A 24 4.33 -18.03 -23.41
CA GLU A 24 4.59 -17.88 -21.97
C GLU A 24 5.52 -16.68 -21.69
N GLU A 25 5.10 -15.48 -22.02
CA GLU A 25 5.80 -14.24 -21.67
C GLU A 25 5.29 -13.58 -20.39
N GLY A 26 4.32 -14.19 -19.71
CA GLY A 26 3.73 -13.66 -18.48
C GLY A 26 4.44 -14.01 -17.17
N ALA A 27 5.32 -15.04 -17.17
CA ALA A 27 5.84 -15.60 -15.92
C ALA A 27 7.10 -14.90 -15.35
N THR A 28 7.75 -14.02 -16.11
CA THR A 28 9.08 -13.51 -15.71
C THR A 28 9.05 -12.16 -14.99
N LYS A 29 7.93 -11.46 -14.92
CA LYS A 29 7.85 -10.15 -14.25
C LYS A 29 7.46 -10.20 -12.77
N THR A 30 7.01 -11.32 -12.26
CA THR A 30 6.62 -11.46 -10.83
C THR A 30 7.81 -11.68 -9.89
N ALA A 31 8.96 -12.05 -10.41
CA ALA A 31 10.16 -12.31 -9.60
C ALA A 31 10.84 -11.04 -9.05
N ALA A 32 10.56 -9.86 -9.61
CA ALA A 32 11.22 -8.61 -9.20
C ALA A 32 10.69 -8.04 -7.87
N PHE A 33 9.51 -8.45 -7.41
CA PHE A 33 8.91 -7.97 -6.17
C PHE A 33 9.10 -8.89 -4.96
N ASN A 34 9.77 -10.00 -5.13
CA ASN A 34 10.05 -10.96 -4.04
C ASN A 34 11.31 -10.60 -3.25
N ARG A 35 11.49 -9.32 -2.90
CA ARG A 35 12.49 -8.96 -1.90
C ARG A 35 11.99 -9.44 -0.55
N ALA A 36 12.80 -10.28 0.10
CA ALA A 36 12.53 -10.66 1.48
C ALA A 36 12.40 -9.38 2.33
N LEU A 37 11.29 -9.25 3.05
CA LEU A 37 11.10 -8.14 3.96
C LEU A 37 12.11 -8.28 5.11
N SER A 38 12.97 -7.29 5.30
CA SER A 38 13.82 -7.23 6.49
C SER A 38 12.97 -6.71 7.66
N LEU A 39 12.87 -7.52 8.71
CA LEU A 39 12.09 -7.15 9.91
C LEU A 39 12.79 -6.13 10.80
N ASP A 40 14.09 -5.88 10.55
CA ASP A 40 14.92 -5.01 11.38
C ASP A 40 15.14 -3.61 10.78
N GLN A 41 14.54 -3.34 9.62
CA GLN A 41 14.70 -2.03 8.97
C GLN A 41 13.78 -1.00 9.62
N LYS A 42 14.42 0.06 10.11
CA LYS A 42 13.77 1.24 10.69
C LYS A 42 14.33 2.49 10.02
N SER A 43 13.45 3.38 9.58
CA SER A 43 13.82 4.70 9.07
C SER A 43 13.11 5.77 9.88
N GLU A 44 13.86 6.77 10.34
CA GLU A 44 13.33 7.87 11.13
C GLU A 44 13.69 9.20 10.49
N LYS A 45 12.75 10.14 10.52
CA LYS A 45 12.94 11.53 10.10
C LYS A 45 12.14 12.46 11.01
N THR A 46 12.57 13.70 11.08
CA THR A 46 11.83 14.77 11.73
C THR A 46 11.22 15.68 10.66
N GLY A 47 10.11 16.32 11.01
CA GLY A 47 9.43 17.26 10.13
C GLY A 47 8.57 18.22 10.94
N GLU A 48 7.92 19.12 10.23
CA GLU A 48 6.96 20.07 10.77
C GLU A 48 5.75 20.13 9.84
N VAL A 49 4.59 20.38 10.40
CA VAL A 49 3.35 20.59 9.69
C VAL A 49 2.59 21.76 10.31
N THR A 50 1.93 22.58 9.49
CA THR A 50 1.05 23.63 9.98
C THR A 50 -0.37 23.11 10.10
N ILE A 51 -0.90 22.98 11.33
CA ILE A 51 -2.26 22.52 11.63
C ILE A 51 -3.01 23.68 12.29
N LYS A 52 -4.13 24.10 11.75
CA LYS A 52 -4.94 25.22 12.29
C LYS A 52 -4.12 26.48 12.60
N GLY A 53 -3.13 26.76 11.75
CA GLY A 53 -2.24 27.92 11.91
C GLY A 53 -1.10 27.76 12.92
N GLN A 54 -0.99 26.61 13.58
CA GLN A 54 0.09 26.28 14.52
C GLN A 54 1.10 25.34 13.89
N LYS A 55 2.38 25.59 14.13
CA LYS A 55 3.46 24.71 13.75
C LYS A 55 3.53 23.53 14.74
N VAL A 56 3.43 22.32 14.20
CA VAL A 56 3.47 21.06 14.95
C VAL A 56 4.70 20.27 14.50
N PRO A 57 5.77 20.26 15.29
CA PRO A 57 6.94 19.45 14.98
C PRO A 57 6.66 17.98 15.30
N TYR A 58 7.18 17.09 14.46
CA TYR A 58 6.97 15.66 14.62
C TYR A 58 8.22 14.85 14.26
N LYS A 59 8.26 13.63 14.77
CA LYS A 59 9.12 12.56 14.30
C LYS A 59 8.26 11.52 13.57
N VAL A 60 8.72 11.07 12.41
CA VAL A 60 8.10 9.96 11.68
C VAL A 60 9.04 8.76 11.68
N THR A 61 8.49 7.59 12.00
CA THR A 61 9.18 6.31 11.97
C THR A 61 8.47 5.39 10.99
N ALA A 62 9.18 4.88 9.98
CA ALA A 62 8.72 3.80 9.13
C ALA A 62 9.49 2.53 9.48
N SER A 63 8.78 1.45 9.79
CA SER A 63 9.39 0.20 10.23
C SER A 63 8.46 -0.99 9.98
N THR A 64 8.94 -2.18 10.36
CA THR A 64 8.19 -3.43 10.27
C THR A 64 8.11 -4.09 11.63
N GLN A 65 6.90 -4.51 12.01
CA GLN A 65 6.63 -5.27 13.22
C GLN A 65 6.38 -6.73 12.85
N PRO A 66 7.17 -7.70 13.36
CA PRO A 66 6.88 -9.11 13.15
C PRO A 66 5.58 -9.54 13.84
N VAL A 67 4.88 -10.46 13.19
CA VAL A 67 3.75 -11.21 13.75
C VAL A 67 4.23 -12.65 13.95
N TRP A 68 4.09 -13.17 15.16
CA TRP A 68 4.52 -14.53 15.52
C TRP A 68 3.33 -15.46 15.64
N ASP A 69 3.56 -16.72 15.37
CA ASP A 69 2.65 -17.82 15.73
C ASP A 69 2.81 -18.19 17.22
N GLU A 70 2.06 -19.21 17.64
CA GLU A 70 2.09 -19.71 19.02
C GLU A 70 3.43 -20.35 19.40
N GLU A 71 4.20 -20.81 18.43
CA GLU A 71 5.54 -21.38 18.58
C GLU A 71 6.65 -20.31 18.59
N GLY A 72 6.30 -19.03 18.41
CA GLY A 72 7.25 -17.90 18.39
C GLY A 72 7.99 -17.74 17.07
N LYS A 73 7.52 -18.35 15.98
CA LYS A 73 8.05 -18.17 14.64
C LYS A 73 7.41 -16.97 13.98
N ALA A 74 8.21 -16.08 13.38
CA ALA A 74 7.69 -14.95 12.61
C ALA A 74 6.99 -15.43 11.32
N ILE A 75 5.68 -15.25 11.21
CA ILE A 75 4.85 -15.68 10.09
C ILE A 75 4.46 -14.54 9.16
N ALA A 76 4.47 -13.31 9.64
CA ALA A 76 4.24 -12.12 8.82
C ALA A 76 5.04 -10.92 9.34
N GLY A 77 5.21 -9.91 8.51
CA GLY A 77 5.71 -8.60 8.88
C GLY A 77 4.68 -7.53 8.56
N LEU A 78 4.27 -6.77 9.56
CA LEU A 78 3.40 -5.62 9.44
C LEU A 78 4.24 -4.35 9.25
N PHE A 79 4.14 -3.74 8.10
CA PHE A 79 4.72 -2.43 7.86
C PHE A 79 3.84 -1.36 8.50
N TYR A 80 4.48 -0.38 9.12
CA TYR A 80 3.79 0.77 9.70
C TYR A 80 4.56 2.07 9.51
N VAL A 81 3.83 3.17 9.52
CA VAL A 81 4.35 4.54 9.60
C VAL A 81 3.76 5.21 10.83
N TYR A 82 4.61 5.58 11.77
CA TYR A 82 4.24 6.19 13.05
C TYR A 82 4.67 7.65 13.11
N TYR A 83 3.75 8.52 13.42
CA TYR A 83 3.98 9.95 13.67
C TYR A 83 3.78 10.26 15.14
N GLU A 84 4.79 10.81 15.77
CA GLU A 84 4.73 11.31 17.12
C GLU A 84 5.03 12.82 17.15
N ARG A 85 4.21 13.59 17.86
CA ARG A 85 4.46 15.00 18.11
C ARG A 85 5.59 15.15 19.12
N THR A 86 6.54 16.08 18.89
CA THR A 86 7.79 16.14 19.67
C THR A 86 7.84 17.27 20.69
N ASP A 87 6.99 18.30 20.59
CA ASP A 87 6.96 19.48 21.48
C ASP A 87 5.97 19.31 22.67
N VAL A 88 5.61 18.09 23.01
CA VAL A 88 4.71 17.81 24.13
C VAL A 88 5.48 17.44 25.39
N SER A 89 5.06 18.01 26.52
CA SER A 89 5.73 17.81 27.83
C SER A 89 5.42 16.42 28.45
N ASN A 90 4.24 15.87 28.18
CA ASN A 90 3.83 14.56 28.67
C ASN A 90 3.28 13.68 27.53
N LYS A 91 4.12 12.76 27.05
CA LYS A 91 3.78 11.84 25.97
C LYS A 91 2.81 10.74 26.42
N GLU A 92 2.83 10.35 27.69
CA GLU A 92 2.02 9.24 28.21
C GLU A 92 0.53 9.54 28.18
N THR A 93 0.16 10.82 28.22
CA THR A 93 -1.23 11.26 28.19
C THR A 93 -1.76 11.50 26.76
N ARG A 94 -0.91 11.40 25.74
CA ARG A 94 -1.36 11.60 24.38
C ARG A 94 -2.10 10.36 23.86
N PRO A 95 -3.27 10.52 23.26
CA PRO A 95 -3.94 9.41 22.57
C PRO A 95 -3.08 8.87 21.42
N LEU A 96 -3.16 7.57 21.20
CA LEU A 96 -2.61 6.92 20.01
C LEU A 96 -3.76 6.48 19.10
N VAL A 97 -3.76 6.97 17.87
CA VAL A 97 -4.69 6.54 16.83
C VAL A 97 -4.02 5.45 15.99
N ILE A 98 -4.60 4.26 15.97
CA ILE A 98 -4.20 3.18 15.06
C ILE A 98 -5.12 3.23 13.85
N SER A 99 -4.54 3.48 12.68
CA SER A 99 -5.26 3.68 11.43
C SER A 99 -4.86 2.64 10.38
N PHE A 100 -5.84 2.06 9.73
CA PHE A 100 -5.64 1.11 8.64
C PHE A 100 -6.79 1.19 7.64
N ASN A 101 -6.50 0.85 6.38
CA ASN A 101 -7.54 0.72 5.37
C ASN A 101 -8.15 -0.68 5.39
N GLY A 102 -9.45 -0.74 5.06
CA GLY A 102 -10.14 -1.98 4.78
C GLY A 102 -10.28 -2.23 3.28
N GLY A 103 -11.24 -3.06 2.90
CA GLY A 103 -11.69 -3.08 1.56
C GLY A 103 -11.66 -4.30 0.69
N PRO A 104 -11.30 -5.53 1.06
CA PRO A 104 -10.01 -6.05 1.50
C PRO A 104 -8.89 -5.78 0.46
N GLY A 105 -7.64 -5.86 0.92
CA GLY A 105 -6.46 -5.76 0.03
C GLY A 105 -5.90 -4.35 -0.15
N THR A 106 -6.42 -3.34 0.54
CA THR A 106 -5.96 -1.96 0.42
C THR A 106 -4.96 -1.61 1.52
N ALA A 107 -3.81 -1.07 1.13
CA ALA A 107 -2.83 -0.49 2.04
C ALA A 107 -3.35 0.80 2.69
N SER A 108 -2.75 1.20 3.81
CA SER A 108 -3.17 2.37 4.60
C SER A 108 -2.83 3.72 3.98
N VAL A 109 -2.33 3.73 2.76
CA VAL A 109 -1.92 4.92 2.02
C VAL A 109 -3.03 5.98 1.92
N TRP A 110 -4.29 5.59 1.76
CA TRP A 110 -5.40 6.54 1.66
C TRP A 110 -5.67 7.24 2.98
N MET A 111 -5.71 6.50 4.08
CA MET A 111 -5.85 7.11 5.41
C MET A 111 -4.64 7.99 5.75
N HIS A 112 -3.44 7.55 5.37
CA HIS A 112 -2.18 8.24 5.64
C HIS A 112 -2.04 9.53 4.83
N LEU A 113 -2.09 9.43 3.49
CA LEU A 113 -1.77 10.54 2.58
C LEU A 113 -3.01 11.21 1.97
N GLY A 114 -4.18 10.68 2.22
CA GLY A 114 -5.45 11.24 1.75
C GLY A 114 -6.21 12.01 2.82
N TYR A 115 -6.13 11.58 4.09
CA TYR A 115 -7.05 12.12 5.11
C TYR A 115 -6.37 12.68 6.37
N THR A 116 -5.73 11.82 7.18
CA THR A 116 -5.45 12.15 8.59
C THR A 116 -3.97 12.41 8.89
N GLY A 117 -3.06 12.08 7.97
CA GLY A 117 -1.62 12.27 8.12
C GLY A 117 -1.22 13.75 8.11
N PRO A 118 0.00 14.08 8.57
CA PRO A 118 0.49 15.46 8.58
C PRO A 118 0.76 16.02 7.18
N LYS A 119 0.94 15.16 6.19
CA LYS A 119 1.06 15.52 4.78
C LYS A 119 -0.05 14.84 4.00
N LYS A 120 -0.57 15.52 2.99
CA LYS A 120 -1.55 14.97 2.05
C LYS A 120 -1.09 15.14 0.60
N LEU A 121 -1.62 14.30 -0.29
CA LEU A 121 -1.41 14.43 -1.72
C LEU A 121 -2.02 15.75 -2.23
N LYS A 122 -1.34 16.39 -3.19
CA LYS A 122 -1.92 17.52 -3.94
C LYS A 122 -2.90 16.98 -4.96
N ILE A 123 -4.17 17.04 -4.62
CA ILE A 123 -5.29 16.63 -5.48
C ILE A 123 -6.34 17.73 -5.48
N ASP A 124 -7.12 17.83 -6.57
CA ASP A 124 -8.29 18.70 -6.64
C ASP A 124 -9.51 18.06 -5.94
N ASP A 125 -10.63 18.76 -5.97
CA ASP A 125 -11.87 18.32 -5.31
C ASP A 125 -12.47 17.05 -5.96
N GLU A 126 -12.13 16.78 -7.21
CA GLU A 126 -12.50 15.56 -7.94
C GLU A 126 -11.53 14.40 -7.71
N GLY A 127 -10.40 14.63 -7.02
CA GLY A 127 -9.39 13.62 -6.68
C GLY A 127 -8.27 13.45 -7.71
N TYR A 128 -8.16 14.34 -8.70
CA TYR A 128 -7.08 14.31 -9.68
C TYR A 128 -5.82 15.01 -9.16
N PRO A 129 -4.63 14.49 -9.50
CA PRO A 129 -3.38 15.08 -9.02
C PRO A 129 -3.11 16.45 -9.70
N ILE A 130 -2.76 17.44 -8.89
CA ILE A 130 -2.42 18.81 -9.32
C ILE A 130 -0.91 18.92 -9.55
N GLN A 131 -0.51 19.52 -10.65
CA GLN A 131 0.91 19.82 -10.94
C GLN A 131 1.39 21.09 -10.21
N PRO A 132 2.66 21.12 -9.75
CA PRO A 132 3.62 20.02 -9.71
C PRO A 132 3.17 18.96 -8.72
N TYR A 133 3.27 17.68 -9.12
CA TYR A 133 2.89 16.56 -8.26
C TYR A 133 3.69 16.57 -6.96
N GLY A 134 3.05 16.21 -5.86
CA GLY A 134 3.73 16.18 -4.57
C GLY A 134 2.78 16.12 -3.39
N PHE A 135 3.33 16.49 -2.26
CA PHE A 135 2.63 16.56 -0.99
C PHE A 135 2.55 18.01 -0.51
N GLU A 136 1.54 18.30 0.27
CA GLU A 136 1.37 19.55 0.97
C GLU A 136 1.06 19.30 2.45
N ASP A 137 1.13 20.36 3.26
CA ASP A 137 0.71 20.29 4.66
C ASP A 137 -0.78 19.97 4.75
N ASN A 138 -1.14 19.09 5.68
CA ASN A 138 -2.54 18.81 5.97
C ASN A 138 -3.02 19.62 7.19
N PRO A 139 -3.74 20.71 6.99
CA PRO A 139 -4.21 21.55 8.10
C PRO A 139 -5.28 20.87 8.97
N GLN A 140 -5.80 19.72 8.54
CA GLN A 140 -6.79 18.90 9.24
C GLN A 140 -6.21 17.63 9.83
N SER A 141 -4.87 17.50 9.88
CA SER A 141 -4.24 16.33 10.47
C SER A 141 -4.62 16.15 11.94
N LEU A 142 -4.78 14.90 12.36
CA LEU A 142 -5.03 14.56 13.78
C LEU A 142 -3.80 14.71 14.67
N LEU A 143 -2.63 15.04 14.10
CA LEU A 143 -1.38 15.13 14.87
C LEU A 143 -1.37 16.27 15.91
N ASP A 144 -2.28 17.22 15.82
CA ASP A 144 -2.45 18.25 16.83
C ASP A 144 -2.97 17.67 18.17
N VAL A 145 -3.77 16.60 18.12
CA VAL A 145 -4.44 16.03 19.30
C VAL A 145 -3.99 14.61 19.66
N ALA A 146 -3.41 13.86 18.72
CA ALA A 146 -3.03 12.46 18.91
C ALA A 146 -1.75 12.13 18.17
N ASP A 147 -1.02 11.12 18.63
CA ASP A 147 -0.02 10.43 17.80
C ASP A 147 -0.72 9.40 16.91
N ILE A 148 -0.16 9.11 15.73
CA ILE A 148 -0.86 8.33 14.72
C ILE A 148 0.06 7.24 14.18
N VAL A 149 -0.42 6.01 14.13
CA VAL A 149 0.24 4.91 13.43
C VAL A 149 -0.64 4.39 12.30
N TYR A 150 -0.10 4.38 11.10
CA TYR A 150 -0.71 3.79 9.90
C TYR A 150 -0.12 2.41 9.69
N VAL A 151 -0.96 1.39 9.71
CA VAL A 151 -0.53 0.00 9.57
C VAL A 151 -1.07 -0.56 8.26
N ASP A 152 -0.19 -1.10 7.43
CA ASP A 152 -0.63 -1.88 6.28
C ASP A 152 -1.09 -3.26 6.75
N PRO A 153 -2.35 -3.64 6.52
CA PRO A 153 -2.80 -5.00 6.82
C PRO A 153 -1.91 -6.05 6.13
N VAL A 154 -1.81 -7.25 6.71
CA VAL A 154 -0.97 -8.32 6.15
C VAL A 154 -1.29 -8.53 4.68
N ASN A 155 -0.24 -8.66 3.87
CA ASN A 155 -0.28 -8.83 2.42
C ASN A 155 -0.81 -7.63 1.62
N THR A 156 -0.87 -6.45 2.23
CA THR A 156 -1.12 -5.17 1.55
C THR A 156 0.09 -4.25 1.67
N GLY A 157 0.19 -3.24 0.80
CA GLY A 157 1.28 -2.25 0.83
C GLY A 157 2.66 -2.90 0.92
N PHE A 158 3.35 -2.62 2.01
CA PHE A 158 4.67 -3.18 2.32
C PHE A 158 4.63 -4.36 3.30
N SER A 159 3.47 -4.69 3.87
CA SER A 159 3.29 -5.86 4.74
C SER A 159 3.31 -7.17 3.95
N ARG A 160 3.93 -8.20 4.48
CA ARG A 160 4.12 -9.49 3.78
C ARG A 160 3.94 -10.67 4.72
N ILE A 161 3.41 -11.77 4.16
CA ILE A 161 3.50 -13.09 4.76
C ILE A 161 4.94 -13.57 4.57
N LEU A 162 5.59 -14.02 5.64
CA LEU A 162 6.98 -14.47 5.64
C LEU A 162 7.10 -15.97 5.42
N ASP A 163 6.18 -16.72 6.02
CA ASP A 163 6.13 -18.16 5.87
C ASP A 163 5.19 -18.57 4.74
N LYS A 164 5.74 -19.09 3.66
CA LYS A 164 4.97 -19.56 2.50
C LYS A 164 4.02 -20.73 2.83
N ALA A 165 4.28 -21.46 3.92
CA ALA A 165 3.41 -22.53 4.39
C ALA A 165 2.18 -22.00 5.14
N THR A 166 2.22 -20.75 5.63
CA THR A 166 1.07 -20.15 6.31
C THR A 166 0.05 -19.68 5.27
N PRO A 167 -1.17 -20.23 5.28
CA PRO A 167 -2.20 -19.86 4.32
C PRO A 167 -2.64 -18.42 4.57
N GLY A 168 -2.88 -17.67 3.48
CA GLY A 168 -3.34 -16.27 3.56
C GLY A 168 -4.65 -16.12 4.35
N SER A 169 -5.52 -17.14 4.33
CA SER A 169 -6.77 -17.16 5.10
C SER A 169 -6.59 -17.02 6.61
N LYS A 170 -5.41 -17.36 7.16
CA LYS A 170 -5.09 -17.12 8.58
C LYS A 170 -5.09 -15.62 8.95
N PHE A 171 -4.91 -14.73 7.97
CA PHE A 171 -4.83 -13.29 8.16
C PHE A 171 -6.07 -12.54 7.66
N PHE A 172 -6.99 -13.24 6.99
CA PHE A 172 -8.15 -12.63 6.36
C PHE A 172 -9.44 -13.23 6.91
N GLY A 173 -10.32 -12.38 7.39
CA GLY A 173 -11.61 -12.80 7.87
C GLY A 173 -11.80 -12.68 9.38
N VAL A 174 -13.02 -13.02 9.80
CA VAL A 174 -13.44 -13.13 11.20
C VAL A 174 -13.50 -14.63 11.52
N THR A 175 -12.77 -15.06 12.50
CA THR A 175 -12.89 -16.40 13.06
C THR A 175 -13.91 -16.40 14.17
#